data_280e7d813f482ba4269797e1d41f24ef
#
_entry.id   280e7d813f482ba4269797e1d41f24ef
#
_cell.length_a   1.000
_cell.length_b   1.000
_cell.length_c   1.000
_cell.angle_alpha   90.00
_cell.angle_beta   90.00
_cell.angle_gamma   90.00
#
_symmetry.space_group_name_H-M   'P 1'
#
loop_
_entity.id
_entity.type
_entity.pdbx_description
1 polymer ?
#
loop_
_entity_poly.entity_id
_entity_poly.type
_entity_poly.pdbx_seq_one_letter_code
_entity_poly.pdbx_strand_id
1 'polypeptide(L)'
;IAAIGNLSNWLAEEVIEANGRALAPGFIDVHTHDDTHVIRSPQMLPKITQGVTTVIVGNCGISASPVALKGEPPDPMNLLGERDA
;
A
#
# COMPACT_ATOMS: atom_id res chain seq x y z
N ILE A 1 -18.57 -3.55 2.08
CA ILE A 1 -19.45 -3.85 3.24
C ILE A 1 -20.86 -4.07 2.70
N ALA A 2 -21.45 -5.22 3.01
CA ALA A 2 -22.77 -5.58 2.52
C ALA A 2 -23.89 -5.17 3.51
N ALA A 3 -23.63 -5.25 4.81
CA ALA A 3 -24.60 -4.89 5.83
C ALA A 3 -23.90 -4.48 7.13
N ILE A 4 -24.57 -3.63 7.89
CA ILE A 4 -24.14 -3.20 9.22
C ILE A 4 -25.37 -3.24 10.14
N GLY A 5 -25.23 -3.79 11.32
CA GLY A 5 -26.31 -3.86 12.30
C GLY A 5 -26.26 -5.14 13.13
N ASN A 6 -27.37 -5.48 13.77
CA ASN A 6 -27.48 -6.74 14.48
C ASN A 6 -27.71 -7.87 13.49
N LEU A 7 -26.66 -8.60 13.16
CA LEU A 7 -26.65 -9.69 12.20
C LEU A 7 -26.50 -11.06 12.89
N SER A 8 -26.86 -11.17 14.16
CA SER A 8 -26.66 -12.36 14.99
C SER A 8 -27.32 -13.62 14.41
N ASN A 9 -28.38 -13.47 13.60
CA ASN A 9 -29.07 -14.59 12.95
C ASN A 9 -28.52 -14.92 11.55
N TRP A 10 -27.51 -14.17 11.07
CA TRP A 10 -26.89 -14.41 9.78
C TRP A 10 -25.81 -15.48 9.91
N LEU A 11 -25.60 -16.21 8.82
CA LEU A 11 -24.54 -17.22 8.74
C LEU A 11 -23.34 -16.65 7.98
N ALA A 12 -22.15 -17.02 8.42
CA ALA A 12 -20.90 -16.65 7.77
C ALA A 12 -19.94 -17.84 7.82
N GLU A 13 -19.09 -17.95 6.80
CA GLU A 13 -18.01 -18.94 6.79
C GLU A 13 -16.95 -18.63 7.85
N GLU A 14 -16.71 -17.35 8.10
CA GLU A 14 -15.74 -16.88 9.09
C GLU A 14 -16.30 -15.69 9.85
N VAL A 15 -16.11 -15.69 11.16
CA VAL A 15 -16.51 -14.59 12.06
C VAL A 15 -15.27 -14.13 12.81
N ILE A 16 -14.97 -12.84 12.74
CA ILE A 16 -13.84 -12.23 13.44
C ILE A 16 -14.39 -11.39 14.60
N GLU A 17 -14.00 -11.75 15.82
CA GLU A 17 -14.36 -11.00 17.01
C GLU A 17 -13.44 -9.79 17.17
N ALA A 18 -14.02 -8.60 17.13
CA ALA A 18 -13.25 -7.36 17.25
C ALA A 18 -12.93 -6.99 18.70
N ASN A 19 -13.64 -7.56 19.68
CA ASN A 19 -13.41 -7.33 21.11
C ASN A 19 -13.42 -5.84 21.49
N GLY A 20 -14.43 -5.10 21.02
CA GLY A 20 -14.55 -3.67 21.27
C GLY A 20 -13.70 -2.76 20.39
N ARG A 21 -12.91 -3.33 19.48
CA ARG A 21 -12.12 -2.54 18.53
C ARG A 21 -13.00 -1.96 17.44
N ALA A 22 -12.57 -0.84 16.86
CA ALA A 22 -13.22 -0.23 15.72
C ALA A 22 -12.71 -0.85 14.41
N LEU A 23 -13.61 -1.10 13.48
CA LEU A 23 -13.28 -1.43 12.10
C LEU A 23 -13.33 -0.16 11.27
N ALA A 24 -12.25 0.12 10.56
CA ALA A 24 -12.13 1.28 9.69
C ALA A 24 -11.47 0.89 8.37
N PRO A 25 -11.63 1.70 7.30
CA PRO A 25 -10.82 1.53 6.09
C PRO A 25 -9.34 1.65 6.41
N GLY A 26 -8.49 0.99 5.63
CA GLY A 26 -7.05 1.15 5.74
C GLY A 26 -6.61 2.58 5.46
N PHE A 27 -5.51 3.00 6.08
CA PHE A 27 -4.95 4.33 5.85
C PHE A 27 -4.36 4.45 4.45
N ILE A 28 -4.41 5.67 3.91
CA ILE A 28 -3.80 6.02 2.63
C ILE A 28 -2.61 6.93 2.92
N ASP A 29 -1.40 6.47 2.59
CA ASP A 29 -0.21 7.30 2.66
C ASP A 29 -0.10 8.09 1.36
N VAL A 30 -0.37 9.37 1.42
CA VAL A 30 -0.52 10.23 0.25
C VAL A 30 0.80 10.78 -0.30
N HIS A 31 1.92 10.54 0.36
CA HIS A 31 3.23 10.99 -0.11
C HIS A 31 4.29 9.94 0.16
N THR A 32 4.56 9.12 -0.86
CA THR A 32 5.57 8.06 -0.76
C THR A 32 6.45 8.03 -1.99
N HIS A 33 7.57 7.33 -1.86
CA HIS A 33 8.47 6.96 -2.96
C HIS A 33 8.62 5.43 -2.99
N ASP A 34 7.51 4.73 -2.81
CA ASP A 34 7.45 3.27 -2.67
C ASP A 34 7.37 2.53 -4.02
N ASP A 35 7.55 3.23 -5.13
CA ASP A 35 7.42 2.70 -6.50
C ASP A 35 8.17 1.40 -6.71
N THR A 36 9.43 1.35 -6.27
CA THR A 36 10.26 0.15 -6.42
C THR A 36 10.19 -0.75 -5.19
N HIS A 37 9.86 -0.18 -4.03
CA HIS A 37 9.77 -0.95 -2.80
C HIS A 37 8.66 -2.02 -2.89
N VAL A 38 7.53 -1.68 -3.50
CA VAL A 38 6.42 -2.63 -3.68
C VAL A 38 6.82 -3.81 -4.58
N ILE A 39 7.75 -3.61 -5.49
CA ILE A 39 8.27 -4.66 -6.35
C ILE A 39 9.26 -5.55 -5.58
N ARG A 40 10.19 -4.94 -4.84
CA ARG A 40 11.20 -5.66 -4.05
C ARG A 40 10.61 -6.39 -2.87
N SER A 41 9.65 -5.79 -2.20
CA SER A 41 9.05 -6.30 -0.98
C SER A 41 7.53 -6.21 -1.06
N PRO A 42 6.89 -7.07 -1.87
CA PRO A 42 5.44 -6.94 -2.14
C PRO A 42 4.57 -7.09 -0.90
N GLN A 43 5.08 -7.63 0.18
CA GLN A 43 4.37 -7.70 1.45
C GLN A 43 4.19 -6.32 2.10
N MET A 44 5.05 -5.35 1.77
CA MET A 44 4.98 -3.98 2.26
C MET A 44 4.84 -3.89 3.78
N LEU A 45 5.58 -4.71 4.52
CA LEU A 45 5.46 -4.80 5.98
C LEU A 45 5.56 -3.47 6.71
N PRO A 46 6.47 -2.53 6.35
CA PRO A 46 6.53 -1.23 7.03
C PRO A 46 5.24 -0.42 6.93
N LYS A 47 4.44 -0.66 5.90
CA LYS A 47 3.16 0.00 5.68
C LYS A 47 2.00 -0.79 6.29
N ILE A 48 1.87 -2.05 5.90
CA ILE A 48 0.71 -2.87 6.29
C ILE A 48 0.63 -3.08 7.81
N THR A 49 1.76 -3.21 8.49
CA THR A 49 1.79 -3.37 9.94
C THR A 49 1.30 -2.14 10.71
N GLN A 50 1.21 -0.99 10.07
CA GLN A 50 0.69 0.25 10.63
C GLN A 50 -0.72 0.58 10.16
N GLY A 51 -1.35 -0.32 9.41
CA GLY A 51 -2.70 -0.12 8.89
C GLY A 51 -2.78 0.65 7.58
N VAL A 52 -1.65 0.92 6.93
CA VAL A 52 -1.62 1.56 5.61
C VAL A 52 -1.84 0.50 4.54
N THR A 53 -2.88 0.68 3.73
CA THR A 53 -3.27 -0.27 2.68
C THR A 53 -3.17 0.31 1.27
N THR A 54 -2.90 1.60 1.16
CA THR A 54 -2.77 2.30 -0.13
C THR A 54 -1.66 3.32 -0.02
N VAL A 55 -0.82 3.40 -1.04
CA VAL A 55 0.24 4.41 -1.14
C VAL A 55 0.08 5.19 -2.43
N ILE A 56 0.37 6.49 -2.37
CA ILE A 56 0.40 7.37 -3.54
C ILE A 56 1.85 7.64 -3.89
N VAL A 57 2.22 7.33 -5.11
CA VAL A 57 3.57 7.52 -5.65
C VAL A 57 3.61 8.64 -6.71
N GLY A 58 4.78 8.91 -7.27
CA GLY A 58 4.94 9.98 -8.26
C GLY A 58 5.17 11.35 -7.65
N ASN A 59 5.34 11.43 -6.34
CA ASN A 59 5.62 12.68 -5.63
C ASN A 59 7.01 13.21 -5.96
N CYS A 60 7.21 14.51 -5.82
CA CYS A 60 8.48 15.20 -6.05
C CYS A 60 9.02 15.05 -7.49
N GLY A 61 8.16 14.73 -8.45
CA GLY A 61 8.59 14.44 -9.81
C GLY A 61 9.34 13.12 -9.96
N ILE A 62 9.28 12.25 -8.96
CA ILE A 62 9.95 10.95 -8.93
C ILE A 62 8.91 9.85 -9.18
N SER A 63 9.02 9.16 -10.32
CA SER A 63 8.10 8.07 -10.66
C SER A 63 8.85 6.97 -11.42
N ALA A 64 8.59 5.74 -11.04
CA ALA A 64 9.11 4.57 -11.74
C ALA A 64 8.27 4.18 -12.96
N SER A 65 7.09 4.77 -13.13
CA SER A 65 6.17 4.41 -14.22
C SER A 65 5.40 5.64 -14.72
N PRO A 66 5.13 5.73 -16.03
CA PRO A 66 5.63 4.86 -17.09
C PRO A 66 7.05 5.28 -17.53
N VAL A 67 7.96 4.34 -17.60
CA VAL A 67 9.32 4.65 -18.04
C VAL A 67 9.97 3.45 -18.72
N ALA A 68 10.82 3.73 -19.72
CA ALA A 68 11.73 2.76 -20.32
C ALA A 68 13.14 3.33 -20.26
N LEU A 69 13.96 2.79 -19.37
CA LEU A 69 15.33 3.23 -19.18
C LEU A 69 16.26 2.56 -20.19
N LYS A 70 17.16 3.35 -20.79
CA LYS A 70 18.21 2.87 -21.71
C LYS A 70 19.61 2.96 -21.08
N GLY A 71 19.69 3.24 -19.80
CA GLY A 71 20.94 3.43 -19.07
C GLY A 71 20.64 3.72 -17.61
N GLU A 72 21.54 4.44 -16.95
CA GLU A 72 21.32 4.83 -15.56
C GLU A 72 20.14 5.79 -15.45
N PRO A 73 19.30 5.64 -14.40
CA PRO A 73 18.19 6.56 -14.19
C PRO A 73 18.71 7.97 -13.91
N PRO A 74 18.10 9.00 -14.56
CA PRO A 74 18.48 10.40 -14.30
C PRO A 74 17.98 10.86 -12.92
N ASP A 75 18.58 11.94 -12.43
CA ASP A 75 18.06 12.63 -11.24
C ASP A 75 16.65 13.20 -11.52
N PRO A 76 15.74 13.16 -10.56
CA PRO A 76 15.83 12.57 -9.22
C PRO A 76 15.44 11.09 -9.15
N MET A 77 15.20 10.46 -10.29
CA MET A 77 14.70 9.08 -10.38
C MET A 77 15.67 8.05 -9.76
N ASN A 78 16.98 8.35 -9.79
CA ASN A 78 18.01 7.53 -9.15
C ASN A 78 17.80 7.36 -7.63
N LEU A 79 17.02 8.24 -7.01
CA LEU A 79 16.69 8.14 -5.58
C LEU A 79 15.73 7.01 -5.24
N LEU A 80 15.09 6.38 -6.23
CA LEU A 80 14.20 5.25 -6.00
C LEU A 80 14.93 3.97 -5.61
N GLY A 81 16.25 3.95 -5.66
CA GLY A 81 17.08 2.83 -5.25
C GLY A 81 17.71 2.08 -6.42
N GLU A 82 18.08 0.82 -6.20
CA GLU A 82 18.82 0.02 -7.15
C GLU A 82 18.00 -0.33 -8.40
N ARG A 83 18.70 -0.44 -9.55
CA ARG A 83 18.09 -0.73 -10.85
C ARG A 83 17.35 -2.05 -10.92
N ASP A 84 17.80 -3.03 -10.17
CA ASP A 84 17.27 -4.38 -10.21
C ASP A 84 16.00 -4.57 -9.36
N ALA A 85 15.49 -3.47 -8.88
CA ALA A 85 14.28 -3.47 -8.07
C ALA A 85 13.00 -3.66 -8.89
#